data_ec9c5a15146fe315da18d06321687b4f
#
_entry.id   ec9c5a15146fe315da18d06321687b4f
#
_cell.length_a   1.000
_cell.length_b   1.000
_cell.length_c   1.000
_cell.angle_alpha   90.00
_cell.angle_beta   90.00
_cell.angle_gamma   90.00
#
_symmetry.space_group_name_H-M   'P 1'
#
loop_
_entity.id
_entity.type
_entity.pdbx_description
1 polymer ?
#
loop_
_entity_poly.entity_id
_entity_poly.type
_entity_poly.pdbx_seq_one_letter_code
_entity_poly.pdbx_strand_id
1 'polypeptide(L)' 'MAKGWKTVAARPGKGASGALRQELFLVAIPDKAEAVRAVQTCLPDAELRVESEAGPEIFAEYQVSDGEMFVLPEWS' A
#
# COMPACT_ATOMS: atom_id res chain seq x y z
N MET A 1 7.48 -5.72 -16.84
CA MET A 1 6.09 -5.57 -16.39
C MET A 1 6.06 -5.41 -14.88
N ALA A 2 5.35 -4.40 -14.39
CA ALA A 2 5.23 -4.18 -12.96
C ALA A 2 4.44 -5.30 -12.31
N LYS A 3 4.92 -5.76 -11.17
CA LYS A 3 4.27 -6.81 -10.40
C LYS A 3 4.52 -6.52 -8.94
N GLY A 4 3.53 -6.76 -8.10
CA GLY A 4 3.70 -6.45 -6.69
C GLY A 4 2.49 -6.82 -5.85
N TRP A 5 2.19 -5.98 -4.86
CA TRP A 5 1.23 -6.32 -3.82
C TRP A 5 0.33 -5.15 -3.48
N LYS A 6 -0.90 -5.47 -3.11
CA LYS A 6 -1.82 -4.51 -2.51
C LYS A 6 -1.65 -4.61 -1.01
N THR A 7 -1.22 -3.53 -0.39
CA THR A 7 -0.95 -3.51 1.05
C THR A 7 -1.84 -2.47 1.70
N VAL A 8 -2.57 -2.89 2.73
CA VAL A 8 -3.43 -2.00 3.50
C VAL A 8 -2.65 -1.48 4.69
N ALA A 9 -2.60 -0.17 4.84
CA ALA A 9 -1.99 0.48 5.98
C ALA A 9 -3.08 1.09 6.86
N ALA A 10 -3.13 0.67 8.11
CA ALA A 10 -4.08 1.20 9.08
C ALA A 10 -3.32 2.06 10.09
N ARG A 11 -3.75 3.30 10.23
CA ARG A 11 -3.13 4.26 11.14
C ARG A 11 -4.18 4.83 12.09
N PRO A 12 -3.78 5.22 13.32
CA PRO A 12 -4.70 5.95 14.19
C PRO A 12 -5.14 7.24 13.52
N GLY A 13 -6.44 7.46 13.44
CA GLY A 13 -6.97 8.70 12.90
C GLY A 13 -6.79 9.85 13.89
N LYS A 14 -6.64 11.05 13.37
CA LYS A 14 -6.63 12.24 14.20
C LYS A 14 -8.06 12.72 14.34
N GLY A 15 -8.65 12.51 15.49
CA GLY A 15 -10.00 12.95 15.70
C GLY A 15 -10.52 12.44 17.03
N ALA A 16 -11.63 13.02 17.48
CA ALA A 16 -12.24 12.68 18.76
C ALA A 16 -12.70 11.23 18.84
N SER A 17 -12.99 10.62 17.71
CA SER A 17 -13.47 9.24 17.68
C SER A 17 -12.34 8.21 17.78
N GLY A 18 -11.10 8.60 17.50
CA GLY A 18 -10.00 7.66 17.48
C GLY A 18 -10.11 6.60 16.40
N ALA A 19 -10.91 6.81 15.37
CA ALA A 19 -11.12 5.84 14.32
C ALA A 19 -9.83 5.62 13.52
N LEU A 20 -9.62 4.37 13.11
CA LEU A 20 -8.47 4.02 12.28
C LEU A 20 -8.71 4.50 10.84
N ARG A 21 -7.67 5.04 10.25
CA ARG A 21 -7.69 5.39 8.84
C ARG A 21 -6.98 4.28 8.07
N GLN A 22 -7.61 3.84 7.00
CA GLN A 22 -7.04 2.81 6.14
C GLN A 22 -6.73 3.38 4.77
N GLU A 23 -5.57 3.03 4.27
CA GLU A 23 -5.13 3.43 2.94
C GLU A 23 -4.62 2.21 2.21
N LEU A 24 -4.92 2.11 0.92
CA LEU A 24 -4.43 1.02 0.10
C LEU A 24 -3.21 1.47 -0.67
N PHE A 25 -2.13 0.74 -0.52
CA PHE A 25 -0.90 0.99 -1.25
C PHE A 25 -0.73 -0.06 -2.35
N LEU A 26 -0.52 0.41 -3.56
CA LEU A 26 -0.11 -0.44 -4.67
C LEU A 26 1.41 -0.40 -4.72
N VAL A 27 2.04 -1.49 -4.38
CA VAL A 27 3.50 -1.56 -4.29
C VAL A 27 4.03 -2.41 -5.42
N ALA A 28 4.76 -1.79 -6.33
CA ALA A 28 5.28 -2.48 -7.51
C ALA A 28 6.63 -3.16 -7.22
N ILE A 29 6.67 -3.93 -6.15
CA ILE A 29 7.83 -4.70 -5.72
C ILE A 29 7.40 -6.17 -5.63
N PRO A 30 7.98 -7.06 -6.43
CA PRO A 30 7.54 -8.47 -6.47
C PRO A 30 7.72 -9.23 -5.16
N ASP A 31 8.76 -8.91 -4.41
CA ASP A 31 9.01 -9.57 -3.14
C ASP A 31 8.10 -9.03 -2.06
N LYS A 32 7.30 -9.91 -1.45
CA LYS A 32 6.32 -9.53 -0.44
C LYS A 32 6.95 -8.82 0.76
N ALA A 33 8.04 -9.37 1.27
CA ALA A 33 8.70 -8.79 2.44
C ALA A 33 9.28 -7.42 2.13
N GLU A 34 9.87 -7.25 0.95
CA GLU A 34 10.39 -5.95 0.54
C GLU A 34 9.28 -4.94 0.31
N ALA A 35 8.16 -5.38 -0.26
CA ALA A 35 7.01 -4.52 -0.47
C ALA A 35 6.47 -3.97 0.86
N VAL A 36 6.31 -4.84 1.85
CA VAL A 36 5.86 -4.44 3.18
C VAL A 36 6.85 -3.48 3.82
N ARG A 37 8.14 -3.78 3.70
CA ARG A 37 9.18 -2.93 4.27
C ARG A 37 9.17 -1.53 3.65
N ALA A 38 8.94 -1.45 2.35
CA ALA A 38 8.88 -0.16 1.66
C ALA A 38 7.74 0.70 2.20
N VAL A 39 6.56 0.11 2.41
CA VAL A 39 5.42 0.83 2.98
C VAL A 39 5.69 1.21 4.43
N GLN A 40 6.30 0.31 5.19
CA GLN A 40 6.60 0.57 6.60
C GLN A 40 7.61 1.69 6.76
N THR A 41 8.54 1.83 5.84
CA THR A 41 9.51 2.93 5.87
C THR A 41 8.80 4.28 5.71
N CYS A 42 7.75 4.32 4.89
CA CYS A 42 6.95 5.53 4.71
C CYS A 42 6.01 5.79 5.89
N LEU A 43 5.50 4.73 6.51
CA LEU A 43 4.50 4.81 7.58
C LEU A 43 4.92 3.92 8.75
N PRO A 44 5.90 4.34 9.54
CA PRO A 44 6.44 3.49 10.60
C PRO A 44 5.45 3.16 11.72
N ASP A 45 4.43 4.01 11.90
CA ASP A 45 3.43 3.80 12.95
C ASP A 45 2.20 3.04 12.48
N ALA A 46 2.15 2.64 11.21
CA ALA A 46 0.98 1.98 10.67
C ALA A 46 1.06 0.47 10.84
N GLU A 47 -0.10 -0.15 11.03
CA GLU A 47 -0.22 -1.59 10.91
C GLU A 47 -0.41 -1.92 9.43
N LEU A 48 0.41 -2.84 8.93
CA LEU A 48 0.41 -3.20 7.53
C LEU A 48 -0.12 -4.61 7.35
N ARG A 49 -0.96 -4.77 6.34
CA ARG A 49 -1.49 -6.08 5.98
C ARG A 49 -1.47 -6.21 4.46
N VAL A 50 -0.88 -7.29 3.98
CA VAL A 50 -0.91 -7.58 2.56
C VAL A 50 -2.28 -8.14 2.22
N GLU A 51 -2.99 -7.46 1.33
CA GLU A 51 -4.33 -7.86 0.93
C GLU A 51 -4.28 -8.96 -0.12
N SER A 52 -3.55 -8.71 -1.21
CA SER A 52 -3.45 -9.66 -2.30
C SER A 52 -2.32 -9.27 -3.23
N GLU A 53 -1.98 -10.20 -4.13
CA GLU A 53 -1.04 -9.93 -5.18
C GLU A 53 -1.65 -8.95 -6.19
N ALA A 54 -0.84 -8.05 -6.73
CA ALA A 54 -1.26 -7.10 -7.75
C ALA A 54 -0.52 -7.40 -9.04
N GLY A 55 -1.26 -7.53 -10.13
CA GLY A 55 -0.70 -7.80 -11.44
C GLY A 55 -0.29 -6.55 -12.18
N PRO A 56 0.35 -6.72 -13.35
CA PRO A 56 0.83 -5.56 -14.12
C PRO A 56 -0.29 -4.66 -14.63
N GLU A 57 -1.49 -5.18 -14.78
CA GLU A 57 -2.60 -4.41 -15.29
C GLU A 57 -3.00 -3.26 -14.38
N ILE A 58 -3.04 -3.49 -13.08
CA ILE A 58 -3.42 -2.45 -12.14
C ILE A 58 -2.33 -1.38 -12.03
N PHE A 59 -1.08 -1.77 -12.11
CA PHE A 59 0.02 -0.80 -12.09
C PHE A 59 0.04 0.04 -13.35
N ALA A 60 -0.30 -0.55 -14.49
CA ALA A 60 -0.40 0.20 -15.74
C ALA A 60 -1.54 1.22 -15.69
N GLU A 61 -2.67 0.83 -15.10
CA GLU A 61 -3.83 1.71 -14.95
C GLU A 61 -3.50 2.96 -14.14
N TYR A 62 -2.75 2.79 -13.07
CA TYR A 62 -2.37 3.91 -12.21
C TYR A 62 -0.99 4.48 -12.54
N GLN A 63 -0.38 4.02 -13.62
CA GLN A 63 0.93 4.49 -14.08
C GLN A 63 2.02 4.35 -13.02
N VAL A 64 2.02 3.23 -12.35
CA VAL A 64 3.02 2.91 -11.32
C VAL A 64 4.15 2.14 -11.96
N SER A 65 5.36 2.65 -11.85
CA SER A 65 6.56 2.01 -12.40
C SER A 65 7.12 0.97 -11.43
N ASP A 66 7.97 0.08 -11.94
CA ASP A 66 8.64 -0.93 -11.12
C ASP A 66 9.36 -0.27 -9.95
N GLY A 67 9.15 -0.81 -8.76
CA GLY A 67 9.78 -0.32 -7.55
C GLY A 67 9.08 0.87 -6.90
N GLU A 68 8.02 1.37 -7.51
CA GLU A 68 7.28 2.51 -6.99
C GLU A 68 6.06 2.08 -6.18
N MET A 69 5.51 3.02 -5.42
CA MET A 69 4.29 2.82 -4.65
C MET A 69 3.28 3.88 -5.01
N PHE A 70 2.00 3.50 -4.98
CA PHE A 70 0.90 4.42 -5.22
C PHE A 70 -0.14 4.26 -4.10
N VAL A 71 -0.60 5.37 -3.56
CA VAL A 71 -1.59 5.38 -2.48
C VAL A 71 -2.96 5.67 -3.06
N LEU A 72 -3.94 4.84 -2.71
CA LEU A 72 -5.33 5.06 -3.05
C LEU A 72 -6.04 5.64 -1.82
N PRO A 73 -6.14 6.97 -1.72
CA PRO A 73 -6.63 7.60 -0.49
C PRO A 73 -8.12 7.42 -0.24
N GLU A 74 -8.88 7.04 -1.25
CA GLU A 74 -10.32 6.88 -1.12
C GLU A 74 -10.73 5.44 -0.84
N TRP A 75 -9.76 4.57 -0.68
CA TRP A 75 -10.05 3.19 -0.37
C TRP A 75 -10.55 3.08 1.07
N SER A 76 -11.65 2.44 1.25
CA SER A 76 -12.23 2.25 2.58
C SER A 76 -13.03 0.97 2.66
#